data_7bb44a58246620886c71ab205dccbaa5
#
_entry.id   7bb44a58246620886c71ab205dccbaa5
#
_cell.length_a   1.000
_cell.length_b   1.000
_cell.length_c   1.000
_cell.angle_alpha   90.00
_cell.angle_beta   90.00
_cell.angle_gamma   90.00
#
_symmetry.space_group_name_H-M   'P 1'
#
loop_
_entity.id
_entity.type
_entity.pdbx_description
1 polymer ?
#
loop_
_entity_poly.entity_id
_entity_poly.type
_entity_poly.pdbx_seq_one_letter_code
_entity_poly.pdbx_strand_id
1 'polypeptide(L)'
;EMVTSLIDLSRIEYGELKFVIEKIVLNQIIESVVLAYKNKAKRKKIQVVFESQSDVTVKSDAKAIERVLNNLLDNAFKYSPENSIIKINLRKQGEAMRLAVIDQGEGVAEEDQDLVFKRFFRTASARANTQQGSGLGLAIVKNLVYNLQGDVGVESRPEGGSEFWFTIPIR
;
A
#
# COMPACT_ATOMS: atom_id res chain seq x y z
N GLU A 1 -1.63 14.90 -11.43
CA GLU A 1 -1.33 13.83 -10.42
C GLU A 1 0.10 13.92 -9.88
N MET A 2 1.16 14.03 -10.72
CA MET A 2 2.57 14.08 -10.27
C MET A 2 2.86 15.29 -9.36
N VAL A 3 2.43 16.50 -9.75
CA VAL A 3 2.63 17.74 -8.97
C VAL A 3 1.96 17.64 -7.60
N THR A 4 0.74 17.13 -7.55
CA THR A 4 0.00 16.93 -6.29
C THR A 4 0.74 15.95 -5.37
N SER A 5 1.22 14.83 -5.90
CA SER A 5 1.99 13.85 -5.14
C SER A 5 3.32 14.41 -4.61
N LEU A 6 3.98 15.29 -5.37
CA LEU A 6 5.21 15.95 -4.96
C LEU A 6 4.97 16.96 -3.81
N ILE A 7 3.91 17.76 -3.92
CA ILE A 7 3.50 18.71 -2.87
C ILE A 7 3.15 17.95 -1.59
N ASP A 8 2.41 16.86 -1.71
CA ASP A 8 2.01 16.04 -0.59
C ASP A 8 3.22 15.40 0.12
N LEU A 9 4.16 14.86 -0.67
CA LEU A 9 5.38 14.29 -0.12
C LEU A 9 6.21 15.35 0.62
N SER A 10 6.35 16.55 0.02
CA SER A 10 7.01 17.68 0.65
C SER A 10 6.37 18.03 2.00
N ARG A 11 5.03 18.17 2.05
CA ARG A 11 4.29 18.47 3.29
C ARG A 11 4.48 17.42 4.38
N ILE A 12 4.52 16.15 3.99
CA ILE A 12 4.77 15.03 4.94
C ILE A 12 6.17 15.16 5.54
N GLU A 13 7.18 15.41 4.71
CA GLU A 13 8.58 15.47 5.13
C GLU A 13 8.93 16.69 5.97
N TYR A 14 8.35 17.85 5.65
CA TYR A 14 8.54 19.06 6.45
C TYR A 14 7.66 19.10 7.70
N GLY A 15 6.91 18.01 8.01
CA GLY A 15 6.06 17.95 9.19
C GLY A 15 4.84 18.88 9.14
N GLU A 16 4.48 19.36 7.95
CA GLU A 16 3.31 20.23 7.76
C GLU A 16 2.00 19.44 7.76
N LEU A 17 2.07 18.12 7.57
CA LEU A 17 0.90 17.25 7.65
C LEU A 17 0.56 16.99 9.11
N LYS A 18 -0.60 17.49 9.55
CA LYS A 18 -1.13 17.21 10.89
C LYS A 18 -1.88 15.88 10.88
N PHE A 19 -1.37 14.90 11.62
CA PHE A 19 -2.04 13.62 11.81
C PHE A 19 -3.10 13.73 12.89
N VAL A 20 -4.30 13.22 12.63
CA VAL A 20 -5.41 13.14 13.59
C VAL A 20 -5.45 11.72 14.14
N ILE A 21 -4.80 11.52 15.28
CA ILE A 21 -4.74 10.20 15.93
C ILE A 21 -6.01 9.96 16.72
N GLU A 22 -6.80 8.97 16.28
CA GLU A 22 -8.06 8.57 16.89
C GLU A 22 -8.19 7.06 16.97
N LYS A 23 -9.17 6.58 17.73
CA LYS A 23 -9.49 5.15 17.79
C LYS A 23 -10.25 4.75 16.55
N ILE A 24 -9.68 3.88 15.73
CA ILE A 24 -10.23 3.44 14.44
C ILE A 24 -10.32 1.92 14.36
N VAL A 25 -11.30 1.42 13.61
CA VAL A 25 -11.42 0.00 13.26
C VAL A 25 -10.85 -0.20 11.86
N LEU A 26 -9.71 -0.88 11.77
CA LEU A 26 -8.99 -1.07 10.51
C LEU A 26 -9.83 -1.79 9.44
N ASN A 27 -10.60 -2.79 9.86
CA ASN A 27 -11.47 -3.55 8.97
C ASN A 27 -12.43 -2.65 8.19
N GLN A 28 -13.07 -1.68 8.85
CA GLN A 28 -14.00 -0.74 8.21
C GLN A 28 -13.32 0.15 7.16
N ILE A 29 -12.09 0.60 7.45
CA ILE A 29 -11.30 1.39 6.49
C ILE A 29 -10.96 0.54 5.27
N ILE A 30 -10.48 -0.69 5.49
CA ILE A 30 -10.10 -1.61 4.41
C ILE A 30 -11.32 -1.93 3.54
N GLU A 31 -12.46 -2.28 4.14
CA GLU A 31 -13.70 -2.59 3.43
C GLU A 31 -14.20 -1.40 2.59
N SER A 32 -14.14 -0.19 3.15
CA SER A 32 -14.50 1.03 2.43
C SER A 32 -13.61 1.27 1.21
N VAL A 33 -12.29 1.08 1.36
CA VAL A 33 -11.34 1.20 0.25
C VAL A 33 -11.59 0.12 -0.79
N VAL A 34 -11.77 -1.14 -0.39
CA VAL A 34 -12.06 -2.26 -1.32
C VAL A 34 -13.33 -1.97 -2.12
N LEU A 35 -14.37 -1.46 -1.46
CA LEU A 35 -15.62 -1.09 -2.14
C LEU A 35 -15.41 0.00 -3.19
N ALA A 36 -14.56 0.99 -2.92
CA ALA A 36 -14.23 2.05 -3.89
C ALA A 36 -13.53 1.49 -5.15
N TYR A 37 -12.76 0.41 -5.02
CA TYR A 37 -12.09 -0.24 -6.15
C TYR A 37 -12.97 -1.21 -6.96
N LYS A 38 -14.21 -1.49 -6.55
CA LYS A 38 -15.11 -2.47 -7.20
C LYS A 38 -15.23 -2.29 -8.71
N ASN A 39 -15.43 -1.06 -9.17
CA ASN A 39 -15.57 -0.76 -10.61
C ASN A 39 -14.25 -0.94 -11.37
N LYS A 40 -13.12 -0.59 -10.76
CA LYS A 40 -11.77 -0.80 -11.34
C LYS A 40 -11.46 -2.29 -11.44
N ALA A 41 -11.79 -3.05 -10.40
CA ALA A 41 -11.65 -4.50 -10.33
C ALA A 41 -12.46 -5.18 -11.46
N LYS A 42 -13.73 -4.81 -11.62
CA LYS A 42 -14.58 -5.33 -12.70
C LYS A 42 -14.02 -5.05 -14.09
N ARG A 43 -13.57 -3.82 -14.35
CA ARG A 43 -13.01 -3.44 -15.65
C ARG A 43 -11.72 -4.21 -16.00
N LYS A 44 -10.86 -4.45 -15.00
CA LYS A 44 -9.60 -5.20 -15.17
C LYS A 44 -9.76 -6.71 -15.00
N LYS A 45 -10.96 -7.19 -14.69
CA LYS A 45 -11.24 -8.60 -14.37
C LYS A 45 -10.37 -9.13 -13.22
N ILE A 46 -10.09 -8.30 -12.23
CA ILE A 46 -9.28 -8.63 -11.05
C ILE A 46 -10.23 -8.83 -9.88
N GLN A 47 -10.05 -9.90 -9.12
CA GLN A 47 -10.76 -10.10 -7.87
C GLN A 47 -9.96 -9.49 -6.72
N VAL A 48 -10.63 -8.74 -5.84
CA VAL A 48 -10.02 -8.24 -4.59
C VAL A 48 -10.61 -9.01 -3.43
N VAL A 49 -9.75 -9.64 -2.62
CA VAL A 49 -10.15 -10.44 -1.45
C VAL A 49 -9.53 -9.83 -0.20
N PHE A 50 -10.35 -9.57 0.81
CA PHE A 50 -9.89 -9.12 2.12
C PHE A 50 -10.01 -10.26 3.13
N GLU A 51 -8.92 -10.56 3.83
CA GLU A 51 -8.82 -11.60 4.85
C GLU A 51 -8.38 -10.97 6.18
N SER A 52 -9.17 -11.19 7.21
CA SER A 52 -8.88 -10.81 8.60
C SER A 52 -9.41 -11.86 9.56
N GLN A 53 -8.70 -12.08 10.66
CA GLN A 53 -9.13 -13.03 11.68
C GLN A 53 -10.21 -12.46 12.62
N SER A 54 -10.23 -11.15 12.80
CA SER A 54 -11.18 -10.42 13.66
C SER A 54 -11.15 -8.92 13.36
N ASP A 55 -12.09 -8.19 13.92
CA ASP A 55 -12.04 -6.74 13.90
C ASP A 55 -10.86 -6.23 14.75
N VAL A 56 -10.13 -5.30 14.17
CA VAL A 56 -8.92 -4.73 14.77
C VAL A 56 -9.09 -3.25 14.99
N THR A 57 -8.95 -2.86 16.25
CA THR A 57 -8.95 -1.45 16.66
C THR A 57 -7.55 -0.99 17.03
N VAL A 58 -7.14 0.16 16.49
CA VAL A 58 -5.86 0.81 16.79
C VAL A 58 -6.07 2.31 17.00
N LYS A 59 -5.08 2.99 17.60
CA LYS A 59 -5.02 4.46 17.62
C LYS A 59 -4.13 4.92 16.46
N SER A 60 -4.71 5.54 15.45
CA SER A 60 -3.98 5.97 14.25
C SER A 60 -4.78 7.03 13.49
N ASP A 61 -4.25 7.48 12.36
CA ASP A 61 -4.93 8.42 11.45
C ASP A 61 -5.59 7.64 10.31
N ALA A 62 -6.93 7.68 10.28
CA ALA A 62 -7.73 6.96 9.29
C ALA A 62 -7.41 7.38 7.85
N LYS A 63 -7.23 8.70 7.60
CA LYS A 63 -6.95 9.23 6.26
C LYS A 63 -5.56 8.84 5.77
N ALA A 64 -4.58 8.81 6.69
CA ALA A 64 -3.23 8.36 6.35
C ALA A 64 -3.23 6.88 5.97
N ILE A 65 -3.93 6.02 6.72
CA ILE A 65 -4.07 4.60 6.42
C ILE A 65 -4.80 4.37 5.09
N GLU A 66 -5.92 5.05 4.88
CA GLU A 66 -6.65 4.99 3.61
C GLU A 66 -5.75 5.38 2.44
N ARG A 67 -4.94 6.42 2.59
CA ARG A 67 -3.99 6.85 1.56
C ARG A 67 -2.88 5.85 1.30
N VAL A 68 -2.34 5.21 2.35
CA VAL A 68 -1.37 4.11 2.21
C VAL A 68 -1.98 2.96 1.42
N LEU A 69 -3.20 2.52 1.80
CA LEU A 69 -3.92 1.44 1.11
C LEU A 69 -4.18 1.77 -0.36
N ASN A 70 -4.62 2.98 -0.67
CA ASN A 70 -4.87 3.41 -2.03
C ASN A 70 -3.60 3.34 -2.89
N ASN A 71 -2.45 3.80 -2.37
CA ASN A 71 -1.17 3.69 -3.10
C ASN A 71 -0.75 2.24 -3.34
N LEU A 72 -0.91 1.36 -2.34
CA LEU A 72 -0.57 -0.06 -2.49
C LEU A 72 -1.52 -0.78 -3.46
N LEU A 73 -2.82 -0.52 -3.38
CA LEU A 73 -3.81 -1.08 -4.31
C LEU A 73 -3.61 -0.56 -5.75
N ASP A 74 -3.31 0.73 -5.93
CA ASP A 74 -3.03 1.27 -7.25
C ASP A 74 -1.82 0.58 -7.89
N ASN A 75 -0.77 0.30 -7.11
CA ASN A 75 0.36 -0.50 -7.57
C ASN A 75 -0.06 -1.93 -7.90
N ALA A 76 -0.79 -2.61 -7.02
CA ALA A 76 -1.26 -3.96 -7.24
C ALA A 76 -2.11 -4.06 -8.53
N PHE A 77 -3.06 -3.14 -8.72
CA PHE A 77 -3.86 -3.07 -9.95
C PHE A 77 -3.05 -2.74 -11.20
N LYS A 78 -1.97 -1.98 -11.06
CA LYS A 78 -1.13 -1.58 -12.19
C LYS A 78 -0.30 -2.73 -12.72
N TYR A 79 0.24 -3.55 -11.83
CA TYR A 79 1.19 -4.60 -12.18
C TYR A 79 0.59 -6.00 -12.23
N SER A 80 -0.62 -6.21 -11.73
CA SER A 80 -1.33 -7.48 -11.85
C SER A 80 -1.90 -7.70 -13.26
N PRO A 81 -1.80 -8.93 -13.80
CA PRO A 81 -2.46 -9.30 -15.06
C PRO A 81 -3.98 -9.34 -14.91
N GLU A 82 -4.68 -9.39 -16.04
CA GLU A 82 -6.13 -9.69 -16.04
C GLU A 82 -6.40 -11.09 -15.47
N ASN A 83 -7.59 -11.28 -14.92
CA ASN A 83 -8.06 -12.52 -14.29
C ASN A 83 -7.22 -12.98 -13.08
N SER A 84 -6.53 -12.04 -12.43
CA SER A 84 -5.75 -12.30 -11.22
C SER A 84 -6.52 -11.95 -9.93
N ILE A 85 -5.89 -12.27 -8.80
CA ILE A 85 -6.42 -11.98 -7.47
C ILE A 85 -5.47 -11.05 -6.74
N ILE A 86 -5.99 -9.95 -6.20
CA ILE A 86 -5.28 -9.11 -5.23
C ILE A 86 -5.85 -9.46 -3.86
N LYS A 87 -4.98 -9.86 -2.92
CA LYS A 87 -5.38 -10.15 -1.54
C LYS A 87 -4.92 -9.04 -0.61
N ILE A 88 -5.79 -8.68 0.33
CA ILE A 88 -5.45 -7.82 1.46
C ILE A 88 -5.50 -8.68 2.71
N ASN A 89 -4.41 -8.76 3.44
CA ASN A 89 -4.32 -9.56 4.65
C ASN A 89 -4.02 -8.66 5.86
N LEU A 90 -4.84 -8.76 6.90
CA LEU A 90 -4.69 -8.04 8.16
C LEU A 90 -4.44 -9.05 9.28
N ARG A 91 -3.27 -8.97 9.91
CA ARG A 91 -2.89 -9.89 11.00
C ARG A 91 -2.11 -9.19 12.11
N LYS A 92 -2.21 -9.71 13.31
CA LYS A 92 -1.36 -9.29 14.43
C LYS A 92 0.07 -9.83 14.24
N GLN A 93 1.07 -8.96 14.48
CA GLN A 93 2.49 -9.30 14.47
C GLN A 93 3.18 -8.63 15.68
N GLY A 94 3.36 -9.38 16.75
CA GLY A 94 3.88 -8.81 18.01
C GLY A 94 2.98 -7.72 18.58
N GLU A 95 3.54 -6.55 18.83
CA GLU A 95 2.84 -5.36 19.34
C GLU A 95 2.33 -4.45 18.21
N ALA A 96 2.27 -4.95 16.98
CA ALA A 96 1.76 -4.23 15.82
C ALA A 96 0.73 -5.04 15.04
N MET A 97 -0.08 -4.35 14.26
CA MET A 97 -0.87 -4.94 13.19
C MET A 97 -0.09 -4.83 11.89
N ARG A 98 0.05 -5.95 11.18
CA ARG A 98 0.62 -5.99 9.82
C ARG A 98 -0.52 -6.08 8.82
N LEU A 99 -0.51 -5.14 7.88
CA LEU A 99 -1.42 -5.12 6.74
C LEU A 99 -0.59 -5.32 5.48
N ALA A 100 -0.98 -6.30 4.67
CA ALA A 100 -0.30 -6.64 3.43
C ALA A 100 -1.26 -6.58 2.24
N VAL A 101 -0.78 -6.05 1.12
CA VAL A 101 -1.42 -6.12 -0.19
C VAL A 101 -0.58 -7.05 -1.06
N ILE A 102 -1.20 -8.13 -1.50
CA ILE A 102 -0.55 -9.23 -2.22
C ILE A 102 -1.08 -9.23 -3.64
N ASP A 103 -0.19 -9.09 -4.61
CA ASP A 103 -0.51 -9.12 -6.04
C ASP A 103 0.05 -10.37 -6.74
N GLN A 104 -0.34 -10.56 -7.98
CA GLN A 104 0.13 -11.65 -8.86
C GLN A 104 0.90 -11.09 -10.08
N GLY A 105 1.61 -9.97 -9.90
CA GLY A 105 2.45 -9.36 -10.91
C GLY A 105 3.80 -10.06 -11.10
N GLU A 106 4.76 -9.35 -11.66
CA GLU A 106 6.12 -9.86 -11.94
C GLU A 106 6.98 -10.02 -10.68
N GLY A 107 6.56 -9.43 -9.56
CA GLY A 107 7.38 -9.37 -8.34
C GLY A 107 8.39 -8.21 -8.36
N VAL A 108 9.18 -8.12 -7.31
CA VAL A 108 10.26 -7.14 -7.15
C VAL A 108 11.55 -7.89 -6.89
N ALA A 109 12.57 -7.68 -7.73
CA ALA A 109 13.88 -8.31 -7.55
C ALA A 109 14.46 -7.96 -6.16
N GLU A 110 15.20 -8.88 -5.56
CA GLU A 110 15.73 -8.71 -4.20
C GLU A 110 16.58 -7.42 -4.06
N GLU A 111 17.39 -7.14 -5.08
CA GLU A 111 18.20 -5.92 -5.18
C GLU A 111 17.39 -4.62 -5.24
N ASP A 112 16.14 -4.69 -5.69
CA ASP A 112 15.25 -3.54 -5.84
C ASP A 112 14.33 -3.32 -4.61
N GLN A 113 14.20 -4.28 -3.70
CA GLN A 113 13.24 -4.23 -2.59
C GLN A 113 13.44 -3.02 -1.67
N ASP A 114 14.69 -2.66 -1.37
CA ASP A 114 15.00 -1.46 -0.59
C ASP A 114 14.86 -0.16 -1.41
N LEU A 115 14.96 -0.26 -2.73
CA LEU A 115 14.96 0.87 -3.63
C LEU A 115 13.55 1.31 -4.04
N VAL A 116 12.57 0.40 -4.07
CA VAL A 116 11.20 0.72 -4.54
C VAL A 116 10.49 1.78 -3.71
N PHE A 117 10.92 2.00 -2.47
CA PHE A 117 10.41 3.06 -1.59
C PHE A 117 11.14 4.41 -1.75
N LYS A 118 12.20 4.47 -2.59
CA LYS A 118 12.88 5.73 -2.91
C LYS A 118 12.08 6.53 -3.93
N ARG A 119 12.17 7.84 -3.83
CA ARG A 119 11.50 8.77 -4.76
C ARG A 119 11.96 8.54 -6.18
N PHE A 120 11.02 8.61 -7.11
CA PHE A 120 11.26 8.48 -8.56
C PHE A 120 11.87 7.13 -8.98
N PHE A 121 12.08 6.21 -8.03
CA PHE A 121 12.59 4.88 -8.37
C PHE A 121 11.50 4.06 -9.06
N ARG A 122 11.92 3.35 -10.08
CA ARG A 122 11.11 2.37 -10.82
C ARG A 122 12.03 1.25 -11.26
N THR A 123 11.59 0.00 -11.08
CA THR A 123 12.32 -1.17 -11.58
C THR A 123 12.47 -1.12 -13.11
N ALA A 124 13.44 -1.86 -13.66
CA ALA A 124 13.64 -1.93 -15.10
C ALA A 124 12.39 -2.46 -15.84
N SER A 125 11.73 -3.48 -15.29
CA SER A 125 10.47 -4.03 -15.82
C SER A 125 9.34 -3.01 -15.77
N ALA A 126 9.20 -2.27 -14.67
CA ALA A 126 8.19 -1.22 -14.54
C ALA A 126 8.38 -0.07 -15.53
N ARG A 127 9.62 0.22 -15.92
CA ARG A 127 9.91 1.22 -16.97
C ARG A 127 9.56 0.71 -18.37
N ALA A 128 9.82 -0.58 -18.63
CA ALA A 128 9.54 -1.20 -19.91
C ALA A 128 8.04 -1.41 -20.15
N ASN A 129 7.30 -1.84 -19.12
CA ASN A 129 5.91 -2.28 -19.26
C ASN A 129 4.88 -1.15 -19.11
N THR A 130 5.22 -0.02 -18.52
CA THR A 130 4.29 1.10 -18.38
C THR A 130 5.00 2.45 -18.46
N GLN A 131 4.47 3.35 -19.29
CA GLN A 131 4.90 4.73 -19.30
C GLN A 131 4.27 5.54 -18.13
N GLN A 132 3.25 5.00 -17.46
CA GLN A 132 2.53 5.66 -16.37
C GLN A 132 3.14 5.33 -15.01
N GLY A 133 3.34 6.35 -14.19
CA GLY A 133 3.75 6.26 -12.79
C GLY A 133 4.89 7.20 -12.45
N SER A 134 4.67 8.02 -11.43
CA SER A 134 5.62 9.03 -10.97
C SER A 134 6.81 8.45 -10.18
N GLY A 135 6.70 7.22 -9.67
CA GLY A 135 7.64 6.66 -8.71
C GLY A 135 7.57 7.32 -7.32
N LEU A 136 6.46 8.02 -7.02
CA LEU A 136 6.27 8.72 -5.74
C LEU A 136 5.34 7.96 -4.77
N GLY A 137 4.47 7.08 -5.28
CA GLY A 137 3.45 6.40 -4.46
C GLY A 137 4.03 5.63 -3.27
N LEU A 138 5.04 4.80 -3.49
CA LEU A 138 5.69 4.02 -2.42
C LEU A 138 6.54 4.89 -1.48
N ALA A 139 7.12 5.98 -1.97
CA ALA A 139 7.79 6.97 -1.11
C ALA A 139 6.78 7.67 -0.18
N ILE A 140 5.57 7.98 -0.66
CA ILE A 140 4.47 8.49 0.17
C ILE A 140 4.06 7.45 1.21
N VAL A 141 3.88 6.18 0.82
CA VAL A 141 3.58 5.09 1.75
C VAL A 141 4.60 5.05 2.88
N LYS A 142 5.90 5.00 2.56
CA LYS A 142 6.98 4.95 3.54
C LYS A 142 6.93 6.12 4.52
N ASN A 143 6.79 7.34 4.01
CA ASN A 143 6.75 8.53 4.87
C ASN A 143 5.51 8.58 5.77
N LEU A 144 4.32 8.24 5.25
CA LEU A 144 3.10 8.18 6.05
C LEU A 144 3.22 7.15 7.17
N VAL A 145 3.67 5.93 6.84
CA VAL A 145 3.80 4.84 7.81
C VAL A 145 4.83 5.15 8.88
N TYR A 146 5.97 5.76 8.54
CA TYR A 146 6.95 6.20 9.54
C TYR A 146 6.39 7.26 10.50
N ASN A 147 5.60 8.21 10.00
CA ASN A 147 4.93 9.18 10.86
C ASN A 147 3.88 8.53 11.78
N LEU A 148 3.30 7.40 11.38
CA LEU A 148 2.42 6.58 12.21
C LEU A 148 3.20 5.61 13.12
N GLN A 149 4.54 5.68 13.14
CA GLN A 149 5.44 4.84 13.93
C GLN A 149 5.38 3.36 13.54
N GLY A 150 5.06 3.08 12.30
CA GLY A 150 5.10 1.77 11.69
C GLY A 150 6.34 1.56 10.83
N ASP A 151 6.37 0.42 10.17
CA ASP A 151 7.40 0.03 9.22
C ASP A 151 6.78 -0.47 7.91
N VAL A 152 7.55 -0.47 6.82
CA VAL A 152 7.12 -0.91 5.49
C VAL A 152 8.11 -1.86 4.88
N GLY A 153 7.62 -2.75 4.03
CA GLY A 153 8.48 -3.64 3.27
C GLY A 153 7.78 -4.25 2.06
N VAL A 154 8.57 -4.97 1.28
CA VAL A 154 8.09 -5.76 0.16
C VAL A 154 8.83 -7.10 0.14
N GLU A 155 8.12 -8.14 -0.22
CA GLU A 155 8.65 -9.49 -0.40
C GLU A 155 8.15 -10.02 -1.75
N SER A 156 9.04 -10.61 -2.54
CA SER A 156 8.65 -11.37 -3.73
C SER A 156 8.18 -12.76 -3.33
N ARG A 157 7.19 -13.26 -4.03
CA ARG A 157 6.59 -14.55 -3.74
C ARG A 157 7.13 -15.64 -4.67
N PRO A 158 7.40 -16.86 -4.16
CA PRO A 158 7.89 -17.95 -4.99
C PRO A 158 6.97 -18.30 -6.16
N GLU A 159 5.65 -18.15 -5.98
CA GLU A 159 4.63 -18.40 -6.99
C GLU A 159 4.41 -17.21 -7.95
N GLY A 160 5.20 -16.18 -7.84
CA GLY A 160 5.09 -14.91 -8.56
C GLY A 160 4.27 -13.85 -7.83
N GLY A 161 4.51 -12.59 -8.19
CA GLY A 161 3.89 -11.43 -7.55
C GLY A 161 4.67 -10.89 -6.37
N SER A 162 4.10 -9.88 -5.73
CA SER A 162 4.68 -9.18 -4.59
C SER A 162 3.72 -9.13 -3.41
N GLU A 163 4.29 -9.10 -2.21
CA GLU A 163 3.60 -8.76 -0.98
C GLU A 163 4.15 -7.44 -0.45
N PHE A 164 3.44 -6.33 -0.67
CA PHE A 164 3.74 -5.05 -0.05
C PHE A 164 3.03 -4.95 1.28
N TRP A 165 3.76 -4.66 2.34
CA TRP A 165 3.20 -4.60 3.68
C TRP A 165 3.62 -3.36 4.45
N PHE A 166 2.82 -3.02 5.45
CA PHE A 166 3.16 -2.06 6.47
C PHE A 166 2.64 -2.50 7.83
N THR A 167 3.24 -1.95 8.88
CA THR A 167 2.81 -2.20 10.26
C THR A 167 2.27 -0.93 10.90
N ILE A 168 1.37 -1.11 11.88
CA ILE A 168 0.84 -0.04 12.73
C ILE A 168 0.90 -0.54 14.16
N PRO A 169 1.50 0.21 15.12
CA PRO A 169 1.53 -0.15 16.52
C PRO A 169 0.11 -0.33 17.10
N ILE A 170 -0.09 -1.36 17.91
CA ILE A 170 -1.31 -1.54 18.70
C ILE A 170 -1.14 -0.70 19.97
N ARG A 171 -1.90 0.40 20.08
CA ARG A 171 -1.87 1.31 21.24
C ARG A 171 -3.26 1.44 21.83
#